data_32152aff822ccb1b62761e7d2e163b5e
#
_entry.id   32152aff822ccb1b62761e7d2e163b5e
#
_cell.length_a   1.000
_cell.length_b   1.000
_cell.length_c   1.000
_cell.angle_alpha   90.00
_cell.angle_beta   90.00
_cell.angle_gamma   90.00
#
_symmetry.space_group_name_H-M   'P 1'
#
loop_
_entity.id
_entity.type
_entity.pdbx_description
1 polymer ?
#
loop_
_entity_poly.entity_id
_entity_poly.type
_entity_poly.pdbx_seq_one_letter_code
_entity_poly.pdbx_strand_id
1 'polypeptide(L)'
;KKEFRRKDSPEILDKQNEAIWFVNKKVIKYSKDTNFIKGRVERASLLEGFVPKVEEKNTNMYSYTEITGKVMSKISNKNNFRDLLFFLNDFWKEVDLPKTEKENFYEKCLNFYKKKTADRLDLYFSKYSESDSTETINGLIIPPVNDLCKMINWNKLSEGIATRIHGDLHFENILMKETGSFCLLDWRQDFGGIIEFGDKYYDLAKLLHGLIVSHELINKNHYFLSKSDEIITLDFYRKNILVENEYQLVEYVNNNGLDIIKVKLLTSLVYINIAPLHHHPYSQFLFYLGKYNLFKTITENKHSNLFI
;
A
#
# COMPACT_ATOMS: atom_id res chain seq x y z
N LYS A 1 27.86 -6.28 -0.70
CA LYS A 1 26.58 -5.77 -0.17
C LYS A 1 26.06 -6.59 1.04
N LYS A 2 26.27 -7.92 1.11
CA LYS A 2 25.85 -8.76 2.23
C LYS A 2 26.71 -8.60 3.51
N GLU A 3 27.92 -8.13 3.40
CA GLU A 3 28.91 -8.04 4.51
C GLU A 3 28.57 -6.94 5.54
N PHE A 4 27.73 -5.98 5.20
CA PHE A 4 27.35 -4.86 6.08
C PHE A 4 25.97 -5.00 6.72
N ARG A 5 25.25 -6.11 6.49
CA ARG A 5 23.95 -6.37 7.12
C ARG A 5 24.19 -7.08 8.47
N ARG A 6 23.69 -6.50 9.56
CA ARG A 6 23.57 -7.22 10.84
C ARG A 6 22.58 -8.38 10.66
N LYS A 7 22.76 -9.47 11.42
CA LYS A 7 21.85 -10.64 11.40
C LYS A 7 20.37 -10.29 11.59
N ASP A 8 20.08 -9.18 12.27
CA ASP A 8 18.75 -8.70 12.62
C ASP A 8 18.28 -7.51 11.77
N SER A 9 19.00 -7.17 10.70
CA SER A 9 18.57 -6.10 9.78
C SER A 9 17.33 -6.54 8.99
N PRO A 10 16.37 -5.62 8.74
CA PRO A 10 15.19 -5.91 7.94
C PRO A 10 15.56 -6.45 6.56
N GLU A 11 14.79 -7.42 6.05
CA GLU A 11 14.91 -7.84 4.65
C GLU A 11 14.55 -6.67 3.75
N ILE A 12 15.46 -6.31 2.85
CA ILE A 12 15.28 -5.21 1.91
C ILE A 12 15.22 -5.79 0.52
N LEU A 13 14.16 -5.46 -0.23
CA LEU A 13 14.09 -5.76 -1.65
C LEU A 13 15.17 -4.97 -2.38
N ASP A 14 16.04 -5.69 -3.11
CA ASP A 14 17.06 -5.07 -3.94
C ASP A 14 16.38 -4.36 -5.13
N LYS A 15 16.45 -3.04 -5.14
CA LYS A 15 16.00 -2.21 -6.26
C LYS A 15 17.21 -1.74 -7.06
N GLN A 16 17.10 -1.73 -8.38
CA GLN A 16 18.20 -1.44 -9.28
C GLN A 16 18.77 -0.01 -9.09
N ASN A 17 17.93 0.94 -8.70
CA ASN A 17 18.27 2.35 -8.60
C ASN A 17 18.23 2.91 -7.17
N GLU A 18 17.98 2.07 -6.18
CA GLU A 18 17.89 2.45 -4.78
C GLU A 18 18.83 1.58 -3.92
N ALA A 19 19.32 2.13 -2.83
CA ALA A 19 20.10 1.38 -1.83
C ALA A 19 19.81 1.90 -0.43
N ILE A 20 19.97 0.99 0.55
CA ILE A 20 19.85 1.33 1.95
C ILE A 20 21.03 0.72 2.70
N TRP A 21 21.62 1.48 3.61
CA TRP A 21 22.72 1.01 4.46
C TRP A 21 22.39 1.29 5.93
N PHE A 22 22.84 0.35 6.77
CA PHE A 22 22.80 0.45 8.22
C PHE A 22 24.24 0.54 8.72
N VAL A 23 24.68 1.72 9.09
CA VAL A 23 26.08 2.00 9.49
C VAL A 23 26.08 2.86 10.75
N ASN A 24 26.78 2.42 11.80
CA ASN A 24 26.97 3.19 13.03
C ASN A 24 25.65 3.77 13.61
N LYS A 25 24.63 2.94 13.71
CA LYS A 25 23.28 3.33 14.16
C LYS A 25 22.60 4.40 13.27
N LYS A 26 23.07 4.59 12.06
CA LYS A 26 22.38 5.40 11.05
C LYS A 26 21.81 4.53 9.96
N VAL A 27 20.67 4.93 9.47
CA VAL A 27 20.05 4.42 8.23
C VAL A 27 20.33 5.45 7.16
N ILE A 28 20.96 5.03 6.06
CA ILE A 28 21.28 5.88 4.93
C ILE A 28 20.47 5.36 3.74
N LYS A 29 19.68 6.23 3.11
CA LYS A 29 18.89 5.92 1.91
C LYS A 29 19.42 6.68 0.72
N TYR A 30 19.58 5.97 -0.39
CA TYR A 30 20.05 6.48 -1.67
C TYR A 30 19.03 6.17 -2.77
N SER A 31 18.88 7.09 -3.71
CA SER A 31 18.23 6.85 -4.99
C SER A 31 18.97 7.59 -6.11
N LYS A 32 18.99 7.00 -7.32
CA LYS A 32 19.41 7.72 -8.53
C LYS A 32 18.44 8.84 -8.90
N ASP A 33 17.17 8.71 -8.52
CA ASP A 33 16.15 9.75 -8.71
C ASP A 33 16.27 10.81 -7.60
N THR A 34 16.81 11.96 -7.98
CA THR A 34 17.02 13.09 -7.08
C THR A 34 15.70 13.73 -6.62
N ASN A 35 14.67 13.74 -7.46
CA ASN A 35 13.35 14.26 -7.10
C ASN A 35 12.68 13.36 -6.05
N PHE A 36 12.88 12.05 -6.15
CA PHE A 36 12.43 11.10 -5.14
C PHE A 36 13.06 11.41 -3.77
N ILE A 37 14.38 11.63 -3.71
CA ILE A 37 15.07 11.99 -2.46
C ILE A 37 14.59 13.34 -1.94
N LYS A 38 14.48 14.35 -2.80
CA LYS A 38 13.98 15.68 -2.44
C LYS A 38 12.58 15.60 -1.81
N GLY A 39 11.64 14.96 -2.47
CA GLY A 39 10.26 14.80 -1.95
C GLY A 39 10.21 14.04 -0.62
N ARG A 40 11.03 12.99 -0.45
CA ARG A 40 11.15 12.26 0.83
C ARG A 40 11.63 13.16 1.96
N VAL A 41 12.65 13.97 1.71
CA VAL A 41 13.23 14.89 2.69
C VAL A 41 12.25 16.00 3.05
N GLU A 42 11.59 16.62 2.07
CA GLU A 42 10.59 17.67 2.28
C GLU A 42 9.41 17.13 3.11
N ARG A 43 8.89 15.95 2.74
CA ARG A 43 7.83 15.33 3.50
C ARG A 43 8.21 14.91 4.92
N ALA A 44 9.46 14.53 5.17
CA ALA A 44 9.90 14.22 6.52
C ALA A 44 9.64 15.36 7.51
N SER A 45 9.80 16.60 7.07
CA SER A 45 9.52 17.78 7.90
C SER A 45 8.02 17.97 8.15
N LEU A 46 7.17 17.68 7.14
CA LEU A 46 5.71 17.74 7.27
C LEU A 46 5.14 16.60 8.14
N LEU A 47 5.87 15.49 8.23
CA LEU A 47 5.52 14.30 9.01
C LEU A 47 6.27 14.23 10.35
N GLU A 48 6.82 15.36 10.82
CA GLU A 48 7.60 15.42 12.06
C GLU A 48 6.83 14.82 13.25
N GLY A 49 7.53 14.05 14.07
CA GLY A 49 6.96 13.32 15.20
C GLY A 49 6.44 11.93 14.86
N PHE A 50 6.08 11.66 13.60
CA PHE A 50 5.53 10.37 13.13
C PHE A 50 6.55 9.52 12.37
N VAL A 51 7.52 10.15 11.73
CA VAL A 51 8.60 9.50 10.97
C VAL A 51 9.96 9.82 11.58
N PRO A 52 11.03 9.08 11.24
CA PRO A 52 12.37 9.43 11.67
C PRO A 52 12.77 10.84 11.22
N LYS A 53 13.42 11.60 12.09
CA LYS A 53 13.97 12.90 11.75
C LYS A 53 15.14 12.75 10.78
N VAL A 54 15.04 13.38 9.61
CA VAL A 54 16.16 13.43 8.66
C VAL A 54 17.25 14.34 9.23
N GLU A 55 18.46 13.82 9.37
CA GLU A 55 19.61 14.49 9.98
C GLU A 55 20.57 15.05 8.94
N GLU A 56 20.91 14.24 7.94
CA GLU A 56 21.82 14.60 6.88
C GLU A 56 21.16 14.34 5.53
N LYS A 57 21.39 15.25 4.59
CA LYS A 57 20.84 15.13 3.23
C LYS A 57 21.82 15.67 2.19
N ASN A 58 21.82 15.07 1.03
CA ASN A 58 22.40 15.59 -0.20
C ASN A 58 21.50 15.27 -1.39
N THR A 59 21.95 15.50 -2.59
CA THR A 59 21.15 15.38 -3.82
C THR A 59 20.53 13.97 -3.99
N ASN A 60 21.28 12.92 -3.63
CA ASN A 60 20.90 11.53 -3.89
C ASN A 60 20.69 10.69 -2.62
N MET A 61 20.90 11.28 -1.44
CA MET A 61 20.87 10.55 -0.18
C MET A 61 20.24 11.37 0.93
N TYR A 62 19.68 10.66 1.91
CA TYR A 62 19.39 11.21 3.23
C TYR A 62 19.66 10.15 4.30
N SER A 63 19.91 10.61 5.52
CA SER A 63 20.10 9.74 6.67
C SER A 63 19.28 10.15 7.87
N TYR A 64 19.03 9.17 8.73
CA TYR A 64 18.41 9.35 10.04
C TYR A 64 18.98 8.32 11.04
N THR A 65 18.87 8.61 12.33
CA THR A 65 19.25 7.66 13.38
C THR A 65 18.34 6.43 13.34
N GLU A 66 18.93 5.24 13.39
CA GLU A 66 18.20 3.96 13.46
C GLU A 66 17.25 3.97 14.68
N ILE A 67 15.97 3.71 14.43
CA ILE A 67 14.96 3.66 15.49
C ILE A 67 14.93 2.26 16.07
N THR A 68 15.13 2.15 17.39
CA THR A 68 15.03 0.87 18.11
C THR A 68 13.56 0.47 18.31
N GLY A 69 13.23 -0.76 17.93
CA GLY A 69 11.88 -1.30 18.04
C GLY A 69 11.66 -2.53 17.17
N LYS A 70 10.41 -2.94 17.05
CA LYS A 70 10.00 -4.09 16.22
C LYS A 70 8.90 -3.70 15.25
N VAL A 71 8.99 -4.19 14.02
CA VAL A 71 7.94 -3.95 13.01
C VAL A 71 6.65 -4.68 13.37
N MET A 72 5.52 -4.06 13.05
CA MET A 72 4.20 -4.59 13.39
C MET A 72 3.91 -5.97 12.79
N SER A 73 4.47 -6.30 11.64
CA SER A 73 4.34 -7.63 11.02
C SER A 73 4.84 -8.78 11.92
N LYS A 74 5.79 -8.51 12.84
CA LYS A 74 6.39 -9.50 13.74
C LYS A 74 5.72 -9.56 15.11
N ILE A 75 5.07 -8.48 15.56
CA ILE A 75 4.61 -8.34 16.95
C ILE A 75 3.13 -8.00 17.08
N SER A 76 2.41 -7.86 15.97
CA SER A 76 1.02 -7.46 16.01
C SER A 76 0.16 -8.40 16.86
N ASN A 77 -0.68 -7.80 17.68
CA ASN A 77 -1.73 -8.44 18.44
C ASN A 77 -2.92 -7.48 18.55
N LYS A 78 -4.04 -7.96 19.09
CA LYS A 78 -5.28 -7.19 19.19
C LYS A 78 -5.11 -5.83 19.89
N ASN A 79 -4.29 -5.77 20.94
CA ASN A 79 -4.12 -4.56 21.75
C ASN A 79 -3.24 -3.54 21.04
N ASN A 80 -2.05 -3.94 20.59
CA ASN A 80 -1.14 -3.01 19.93
C ASN A 80 -1.66 -2.57 18.54
N PHE A 81 -2.53 -3.35 17.89
CA PHE A 81 -3.17 -2.89 16.67
C PHE A 81 -4.25 -1.83 16.95
N ARG A 82 -5.01 -1.98 18.03
CA ARG A 82 -5.93 -0.93 18.50
C ARG A 82 -5.17 0.35 18.85
N ASP A 83 -4.06 0.24 19.58
CA ASP A 83 -3.22 1.39 19.94
C ASP A 83 -2.61 2.05 18.70
N LEU A 84 -2.25 1.26 17.67
CA LEU A 84 -1.85 1.77 16.36
C LEU A 84 -2.97 2.56 15.68
N LEU A 85 -4.22 2.10 15.71
CA LEU A 85 -5.34 2.84 15.12
C LEU A 85 -5.58 4.19 15.82
N PHE A 86 -5.39 4.26 17.14
CA PHE A 86 -5.41 5.54 17.88
C PHE A 86 -4.28 6.47 17.43
N PHE A 87 -3.06 5.95 17.32
CA PHE A 87 -1.92 6.72 16.83
C PHE A 87 -2.14 7.21 15.38
N LEU A 88 -2.69 6.36 14.52
CA LEU A 88 -2.99 6.71 13.14
C LEU A 88 -4.13 7.73 13.02
N ASN A 89 -5.08 7.75 13.96
CA ASN A 89 -6.13 8.75 13.97
C ASN A 89 -5.56 10.16 14.20
N ASP A 90 -4.57 10.30 15.07
CA ASP A 90 -3.83 11.55 15.24
C ASP A 90 -2.92 11.86 14.04
N PHE A 91 -2.32 10.82 13.44
CA PHE A 91 -1.53 10.96 12.22
C PHE A 91 -2.37 11.48 11.05
N TRP A 92 -3.55 10.93 10.80
CA TRP A 92 -4.46 11.31 9.71
C TRP A 92 -5.23 12.60 9.99
N LYS A 93 -4.52 13.65 10.41
CA LYS A 93 -5.14 14.96 10.60
C LYS A 93 -5.69 15.47 9.28
N GLU A 94 -6.99 15.75 9.25
CA GLU A 94 -7.67 16.26 8.07
C GLU A 94 -7.20 17.68 7.74
N VAL A 95 -7.17 17.97 6.44
CA VAL A 95 -6.85 19.28 5.88
C VAL A 95 -8.15 19.85 5.31
N ASP A 96 -8.59 20.97 5.85
CA ASP A 96 -9.74 21.68 5.32
C ASP A 96 -9.33 22.41 4.03
N LEU A 97 -9.88 21.96 2.91
CA LEU A 97 -9.56 22.50 1.59
C LEU A 97 -10.70 23.40 1.10
N PRO A 98 -10.40 24.63 0.65
CA PRO A 98 -11.33 25.44 -0.12
C PRO A 98 -11.88 24.66 -1.32
N LYS A 99 -13.09 25.02 -1.79
CA LYS A 99 -13.78 24.27 -2.84
C LYS A 99 -12.92 24.03 -4.10
N THR A 100 -12.22 25.05 -4.57
CA THR A 100 -11.34 24.96 -5.74
C THR A 100 -10.15 24.04 -5.53
N GLU A 101 -9.54 24.06 -4.34
CA GLU A 101 -8.44 23.16 -3.99
C GLU A 101 -8.94 21.71 -3.81
N LYS A 102 -10.16 21.53 -3.31
CA LYS A 102 -10.79 20.22 -3.19
C LYS A 102 -11.07 19.59 -4.55
N GLU A 103 -11.53 20.38 -5.52
CA GLU A 103 -11.73 19.93 -6.90
C GLU A 103 -10.39 19.51 -7.54
N ASN A 104 -9.33 20.31 -7.38
CA ASN A 104 -7.97 19.93 -7.81
C ASN A 104 -7.45 18.66 -7.10
N PHE A 105 -7.70 18.53 -5.80
CA PHE A 105 -7.34 17.32 -5.07
C PHE A 105 -8.04 16.06 -5.63
N TYR A 106 -9.33 16.17 -5.97
CA TYR A 106 -10.08 15.07 -6.57
C TYR A 106 -9.52 14.70 -7.95
N GLU A 107 -9.11 15.67 -8.76
CA GLU A 107 -8.43 15.43 -10.03
C GLU A 107 -7.10 14.70 -9.81
N LYS A 108 -6.32 15.09 -8.81
CA LYS A 108 -5.08 14.37 -8.44
C LYS A 108 -5.35 12.94 -7.98
N CYS A 109 -6.40 12.71 -7.18
CA CYS A 109 -6.84 11.37 -6.81
C CYS A 109 -7.25 10.55 -8.03
N LEU A 110 -8.04 11.13 -8.95
CA LEU A 110 -8.47 10.48 -10.20
C LEU A 110 -7.27 10.02 -11.02
N ASN A 111 -6.32 10.91 -11.26
CA ASN A 111 -5.10 10.60 -12.00
C ASN A 111 -4.26 9.55 -11.27
N PHE A 112 -4.12 9.67 -9.96
CA PHE A 112 -3.37 8.70 -9.14
C PHE A 112 -4.00 7.31 -9.15
N TYR A 113 -5.32 7.19 -9.14
CA TYR A 113 -5.99 5.89 -9.16
C TYR A 113 -6.14 5.34 -10.57
N LYS A 114 -6.81 6.08 -11.46
CA LYS A 114 -7.18 5.61 -12.79
C LYS A 114 -5.98 5.46 -13.71
N LYS A 115 -5.21 6.56 -13.87
CA LYS A 115 -4.05 6.55 -14.79
C LYS A 115 -3.00 5.56 -14.32
N LYS A 116 -2.65 5.56 -13.02
CA LYS A 116 -1.69 4.62 -12.47
C LYS A 116 -2.12 3.16 -12.67
N THR A 117 -3.42 2.85 -12.51
CA THR A 117 -3.91 1.48 -12.72
C THR A 117 -3.78 1.10 -14.19
N ALA A 118 -4.14 1.97 -15.12
CA ALA A 118 -3.94 1.71 -16.56
C ALA A 118 -2.46 1.48 -16.89
N ASP A 119 -1.57 2.41 -16.47
CA ASP A 119 -0.12 2.29 -16.71
C ASP A 119 0.46 0.98 -16.12
N ARG A 120 -0.07 0.51 -15.00
CA ARG A 120 0.38 -0.74 -14.34
C ARG A 120 -0.16 -1.99 -15.02
N LEU A 121 -1.37 -1.96 -15.54
CA LEU A 121 -1.93 -3.04 -16.35
C LEU A 121 -1.13 -3.19 -17.66
N ASP A 122 -0.87 -2.09 -18.35
CA ASP A 122 -0.05 -2.10 -19.58
C ASP A 122 1.36 -2.66 -19.29
N LEU A 123 1.97 -2.24 -18.17
CA LEU A 123 3.27 -2.77 -17.76
C LEU A 123 3.21 -4.27 -17.44
N TYR A 124 2.14 -4.74 -16.77
CA TYR A 124 1.98 -6.15 -16.45
C TYR A 124 1.86 -7.01 -17.71
N PHE A 125 0.95 -6.66 -18.59
CA PHE A 125 0.71 -7.41 -19.82
C PHE A 125 1.93 -7.39 -20.75
N SER A 126 2.59 -6.26 -20.91
CA SER A 126 3.80 -6.16 -21.75
C SER A 126 4.98 -6.93 -21.17
N LYS A 127 5.20 -6.83 -19.86
CA LYS A 127 6.34 -7.48 -19.18
C LYS A 127 6.26 -9.01 -19.18
N TYR A 128 5.04 -9.55 -19.09
CA TYR A 128 4.84 -10.98 -18.96
C TYR A 128 4.24 -11.63 -20.19
N SER A 129 4.03 -10.86 -21.27
CA SER A 129 3.40 -11.34 -22.52
C SER A 129 2.04 -12.02 -22.26
N GLU A 130 1.29 -11.49 -21.28
CA GLU A 130 -0.05 -11.95 -20.95
C GLU A 130 -1.11 -11.10 -21.67
N SER A 131 -2.30 -11.66 -21.84
CA SER A 131 -3.47 -10.97 -22.40
C SER A 131 -4.57 -10.85 -21.36
N ASP A 132 -5.37 -9.78 -21.43
CA ASP A 132 -6.56 -9.62 -20.59
C ASP A 132 -7.72 -10.45 -21.19
N SER A 133 -8.17 -11.44 -20.45
CA SER A 133 -9.20 -12.39 -20.90
C SER A 133 -10.24 -12.64 -19.80
N THR A 134 -11.35 -13.25 -20.19
CA THR A 134 -12.29 -13.86 -19.24
C THR A 134 -11.68 -15.14 -18.69
N GLU A 135 -11.64 -15.27 -17.38
CA GLU A 135 -11.02 -16.40 -16.69
C GLU A 135 -11.91 -16.93 -15.57
N THR A 136 -11.78 -18.22 -15.28
CA THR A 136 -12.41 -18.83 -14.12
C THR A 136 -11.42 -18.82 -12.96
N ILE A 137 -11.61 -17.92 -11.99
CA ILE A 137 -10.73 -17.79 -10.82
C ILE A 137 -11.46 -18.34 -9.59
N ASN A 138 -10.93 -19.40 -8.98
CA ASN A 138 -11.54 -20.08 -7.84
C ASN A 138 -13.02 -20.42 -8.07
N GLY A 139 -13.36 -20.88 -9.28
CA GLY A 139 -14.71 -21.29 -9.66
C GLY A 139 -15.66 -20.15 -10.07
N LEU A 140 -15.23 -18.90 -10.05
CA LEU A 140 -16.00 -17.74 -10.53
C LEU A 140 -15.53 -17.32 -11.92
N ILE A 141 -16.47 -17.17 -12.86
CA ILE A 141 -16.18 -16.59 -14.18
C ILE A 141 -16.03 -15.09 -14.03
N ILE A 142 -14.85 -14.58 -14.30
CA ILE A 142 -14.44 -13.17 -14.09
C ILE A 142 -14.06 -12.57 -15.44
N PRO A 143 -14.70 -11.47 -15.85
CA PRO A 143 -14.41 -10.81 -17.12
C PRO A 143 -12.99 -10.19 -17.12
N PRO A 144 -12.51 -9.71 -18.28
CA PRO A 144 -11.26 -8.97 -18.39
C PRO A 144 -11.15 -7.86 -17.33
N VAL A 145 -9.96 -7.66 -16.78
CA VAL A 145 -9.75 -6.63 -15.75
C VAL A 145 -10.05 -5.21 -16.27
N ASN A 146 -9.81 -4.99 -17.57
CA ASN A 146 -10.18 -3.73 -18.20
C ASN A 146 -11.70 -3.50 -18.21
N ASP A 147 -12.51 -4.55 -18.36
CA ASP A 147 -13.96 -4.44 -18.29
C ASP A 147 -14.43 -4.19 -16.84
N LEU A 148 -13.79 -4.83 -15.86
CA LEU A 148 -14.03 -4.49 -14.45
C LEU A 148 -13.70 -3.02 -14.14
N CYS A 149 -12.59 -2.52 -14.68
CA CYS A 149 -12.20 -1.11 -14.52
C CYS A 149 -13.22 -0.13 -15.16
N LYS A 150 -13.92 -0.52 -16.23
CA LYS A 150 -15.00 0.29 -16.82
C LYS A 150 -16.25 0.38 -15.93
N MET A 151 -16.44 -0.59 -15.04
CA MET A 151 -17.54 -0.60 -14.09
C MET A 151 -17.32 0.33 -12.89
N ILE A 152 -16.09 0.84 -12.70
CA ILE A 152 -15.75 1.75 -11.59
C ILE A 152 -16.19 3.17 -11.93
N ASN A 153 -16.95 3.79 -11.03
CA ASN A 153 -17.18 5.23 -11.05
C ASN A 153 -15.93 5.96 -10.51
N TRP A 154 -14.96 6.18 -11.40
CA TRP A 154 -13.68 6.78 -11.04
C TRP A 154 -13.80 8.17 -10.42
N ASN A 155 -14.79 8.96 -10.85
CA ASN A 155 -15.03 10.29 -10.25
C ASN A 155 -15.46 10.15 -8.79
N LYS A 156 -16.38 9.21 -8.50
CA LYS A 156 -16.81 8.97 -7.13
C LYS A 156 -15.69 8.35 -6.28
N LEU A 157 -14.91 7.46 -6.85
CA LEU A 157 -13.72 6.90 -6.18
C LEU A 157 -12.70 7.99 -5.86
N SER A 158 -12.56 9.02 -6.69
CA SER A 158 -11.60 10.10 -6.49
C SER A 158 -12.01 11.15 -5.44
N GLU A 159 -13.26 11.16 -4.96
CA GLU A 159 -13.69 12.02 -3.86
C GLU A 159 -13.04 11.61 -2.54
N GLY A 160 -11.75 11.93 -2.39
CA GLY A 160 -10.91 11.56 -1.23
C GLY A 160 -11.14 12.44 -0.01
N ILE A 161 -10.53 12.03 1.10
CA ILE A 161 -10.42 12.83 2.33
C ILE A 161 -8.97 13.28 2.43
N ALA A 162 -8.75 14.59 2.27
CA ALA A 162 -7.41 15.17 2.35
C ALA A 162 -6.90 15.09 3.79
N THR A 163 -5.83 14.32 4.01
CA THR A 163 -5.20 14.17 5.31
C THR A 163 -3.69 14.15 5.17
N ARG A 164 -3.00 14.32 6.27
CA ARG A 164 -1.63 13.82 6.36
C ARG A 164 -1.63 12.34 5.99
N ILE A 165 -0.70 11.91 5.15
CA ILE A 165 -0.69 10.56 4.58
C ILE A 165 0.74 9.98 4.61
N HIS A 166 0.84 8.69 4.83
CA HIS A 166 2.09 7.94 4.68
C HIS A 166 2.35 7.54 3.22
N GLY A 167 1.32 7.03 2.56
CA GLY A 167 1.32 6.63 1.15
C GLY A 167 1.85 5.21 0.87
N ASP A 168 2.46 4.54 1.87
CA ASP A 168 2.87 3.13 1.80
C ASP A 168 2.70 2.45 3.17
N LEU A 169 1.53 2.66 3.78
CA LEU A 169 1.23 2.26 5.15
C LEU A 169 0.89 0.77 5.24
N HIS A 170 1.88 -0.05 5.52
CA HIS A 170 1.71 -1.48 5.82
C HIS A 170 2.63 -1.89 6.97
N PHE A 171 2.39 -3.07 7.55
CA PHE A 171 3.02 -3.50 8.80
C PHE A 171 4.55 -3.57 8.78
N GLU A 172 5.18 -3.75 7.63
CA GLU A 172 6.65 -3.71 7.50
C GLU A 172 7.21 -2.28 7.65
N ASN A 173 6.37 -1.27 7.38
CA ASN A 173 6.72 0.15 7.49
C ASN A 173 6.25 0.80 8.81
N ILE A 174 5.69 0.02 9.72
CA ILE A 174 5.22 0.50 11.02
C ILE A 174 6.05 -0.16 12.12
N LEU A 175 6.82 0.63 12.84
CA LEU A 175 7.69 0.19 13.92
C LEU A 175 7.10 0.60 15.27
N MET A 176 6.93 -0.36 16.17
CA MET A 176 6.62 -0.08 17.58
C MET A 176 7.93 0.01 18.36
N LYS A 177 8.16 1.17 18.97
CA LYS A 177 9.34 1.43 19.82
C LYS A 177 9.23 0.69 21.15
N GLU A 178 10.33 0.54 21.85
CA GLU A 178 10.36 -0.05 23.21
C GLU A 178 9.49 0.73 24.23
N THR A 179 9.27 2.01 23.99
CA THR A 179 8.37 2.87 24.76
C THR A 179 6.87 2.59 24.54
N GLY A 180 6.54 1.72 23.58
CA GLY A 180 5.15 1.46 23.16
C GLY A 180 4.61 2.45 22.12
N SER A 181 5.32 3.54 21.81
CA SER A 181 4.92 4.47 20.74
C SER A 181 5.30 3.94 19.36
N PHE A 182 4.67 4.49 18.31
CA PHE A 182 4.94 4.07 16.93
C PHE A 182 5.85 5.05 16.18
N CYS A 183 6.48 4.53 15.12
CA CYS A 183 7.22 5.31 14.15
C CYS A 183 6.96 4.74 12.75
N LEU A 184 6.59 5.59 11.81
CA LEU A 184 6.30 5.22 10.44
C LEU A 184 7.57 5.33 9.59
N LEU A 185 7.92 4.25 8.90
CA LEU A 185 9.12 4.14 8.10
C LEU A 185 8.77 4.16 6.61
N ASP A 186 9.67 4.62 5.79
CA ASP A 186 9.55 4.50 4.31
C ASP A 186 8.34 5.19 3.67
N TRP A 187 7.99 6.37 4.19
CA TRP A 187 6.91 7.20 3.65
C TRP A 187 7.14 7.59 2.19
N ARG A 188 6.08 7.76 1.41
CA ARG A 188 6.19 8.18 0.00
C ARG A 188 6.70 9.60 -0.13
N GLN A 189 7.30 9.90 -1.28
CA GLN A 189 7.78 11.24 -1.65
C GLN A 189 6.65 12.23 -1.95
N ASP A 190 5.48 11.75 -2.43
CA ASP A 190 4.30 12.55 -2.78
C ASP A 190 3.03 11.67 -2.90
N PHE A 191 1.88 12.32 -3.08
CA PHE A 191 0.64 11.72 -3.50
C PHE A 191 0.09 12.44 -4.74
N GLY A 192 0.31 11.86 -5.92
CA GLY A 192 -0.10 12.48 -7.18
C GLY A 192 0.52 13.85 -7.44
N GLY A 193 1.75 14.07 -6.95
CA GLY A 193 2.48 15.33 -7.00
C GLY A 193 2.21 16.28 -5.83
N ILE A 194 1.30 15.93 -4.90
CA ILE A 194 1.06 16.70 -3.67
C ILE A 194 2.02 16.21 -2.59
N ILE A 195 2.72 17.15 -1.94
CA ILE A 195 3.69 16.84 -0.88
C ILE A 195 3.04 16.90 0.50
N GLU A 196 2.11 17.82 0.71
CA GLU A 196 1.56 18.18 2.02
C GLU A 196 0.53 17.17 2.53
N PHE A 197 -0.29 16.66 1.65
CA PHE A 197 -1.40 15.76 2.00
C PHE A 197 -1.70 14.74 0.90
N GLY A 198 -2.62 13.84 1.17
CA GLY A 198 -3.14 12.87 0.21
C GLY A 198 -4.45 12.27 0.70
N ASP A 199 -4.92 11.21 0.07
CA ASP A 199 -6.19 10.59 0.41
C ASP A 199 -6.06 9.55 1.53
N LYS A 200 -6.77 9.76 2.65
CA LYS A 200 -6.87 8.83 3.79
C LYS A 200 -7.24 7.41 3.35
N TYR A 201 -8.15 7.30 2.38
CA TYR A 201 -8.57 5.99 1.86
C TYR A 201 -7.42 5.18 1.24
N TYR A 202 -6.41 5.86 0.69
CA TYR A 202 -5.24 5.16 0.15
C TYR A 202 -4.39 4.53 1.25
N ASP A 203 -4.16 5.23 2.37
CA ASP A 203 -3.45 4.65 3.52
C ASP A 203 -4.23 3.49 4.15
N LEU A 204 -5.57 3.63 4.28
CA LEU A 204 -6.43 2.54 4.75
C LEU A 204 -6.37 1.32 3.82
N ALA A 205 -6.37 1.53 2.50
CA ALA A 205 -6.22 0.45 1.53
C ALA A 205 -4.83 -0.21 1.60
N LYS A 206 -3.78 0.57 1.81
CA LYS A 206 -2.42 0.06 2.00
C LYS A 206 -2.29 -0.74 3.29
N LEU A 207 -2.95 -0.31 4.35
CA LEU A 207 -3.00 -1.06 5.61
C LEU A 207 -3.76 -2.38 5.44
N LEU A 208 -4.96 -2.33 4.83
CA LEU A 208 -5.78 -3.52 4.58
C LEU A 208 -5.06 -4.55 3.70
N HIS A 209 -4.37 -4.10 2.62
CA HIS A 209 -3.65 -5.02 1.75
C HIS A 209 -2.58 -5.82 2.50
N GLY A 210 -1.86 -5.20 3.44
CA GLY A 210 -0.84 -5.85 4.27
C GLY A 210 -1.43 -6.76 5.36
N LEU A 211 -2.70 -6.54 5.78
CA LEU A 211 -3.43 -7.45 6.68
C LEU A 211 -3.94 -8.71 5.96
N ILE A 212 -4.24 -8.60 4.67
CA ILE A 212 -4.69 -9.73 3.87
C ILE A 212 -3.50 -10.60 3.45
N VAL A 213 -2.47 -10.00 2.85
CA VAL A 213 -1.28 -10.71 2.34
C VAL A 213 -0.06 -10.39 3.22
N SER A 214 0.42 -11.39 3.94
CA SER A 214 1.60 -11.29 4.79
C SER A 214 2.88 -11.51 3.99
N HIS A 215 3.76 -10.50 3.92
CA HIS A 215 5.08 -10.63 3.26
C HIS A 215 5.90 -11.77 3.85
N GLU A 216 5.85 -12.01 5.15
CA GLU A 216 6.55 -13.12 5.79
C GLU A 216 6.10 -14.48 5.25
N LEU A 217 4.78 -14.67 5.08
CA LEU A 217 4.25 -15.93 4.57
C LEU A 217 4.55 -16.09 3.07
N ILE A 218 4.51 -15.00 2.31
CA ILE A 218 4.90 -15.00 0.90
C ILE A 218 6.37 -15.37 0.74
N ASN A 219 7.28 -14.81 1.53
CA ASN A 219 8.70 -15.14 1.51
C ASN A 219 9.01 -16.60 1.88
N LYS A 220 8.09 -17.24 2.61
CA LYS A 220 8.14 -18.68 2.93
C LYS A 220 7.41 -19.55 1.91
N ASN A 221 6.97 -18.98 0.77
CA ASN A 221 6.17 -19.64 -0.27
C ASN A 221 4.84 -20.24 0.26
N HIS A 222 4.23 -19.62 1.27
CA HIS A 222 2.95 -20.04 1.82
C HIS A 222 1.78 -19.46 1.00
N TYR A 223 1.85 -19.59 -0.30
CA TYR A 223 0.78 -19.31 -1.23
C TYR A 223 0.80 -20.33 -2.37
N PHE A 224 -0.30 -20.46 -3.04
CA PHE A 224 -0.48 -21.37 -4.16
C PHE A 224 -1.09 -20.63 -5.34
N LEU A 225 -0.59 -20.89 -6.52
CA LEU A 225 -1.16 -20.47 -7.79
C LEU A 225 -1.02 -21.60 -8.80
N SER A 226 -2.12 -22.00 -9.39
CA SER A 226 -2.15 -22.86 -10.57
C SER A 226 -2.91 -22.14 -11.68
N LYS A 227 -2.34 -22.12 -12.87
CA LYS A 227 -2.94 -21.59 -14.09
C LYS A 227 -2.88 -22.66 -15.16
N SER A 228 -4.04 -23.07 -15.64
CA SER A 228 -4.18 -23.98 -16.78
C SER A 228 -5.19 -23.36 -17.74
N ASP A 229 -4.69 -22.84 -18.83
CA ASP A 229 -5.45 -22.04 -19.80
C ASP A 229 -6.19 -20.88 -19.10
N GLU A 230 -7.52 -20.87 -19.13
CA GLU A 230 -8.36 -19.84 -18.51
C GLU A 230 -8.82 -20.22 -17.08
N ILE A 231 -8.33 -21.34 -16.53
CA ILE A 231 -8.69 -21.79 -15.18
C ILE A 231 -7.55 -21.46 -14.22
N ILE A 232 -7.85 -20.61 -13.24
CA ILE A 232 -6.92 -20.16 -12.22
C ILE A 232 -7.42 -20.61 -10.84
N THR A 233 -6.54 -21.25 -10.10
CA THR A 233 -6.76 -21.54 -8.68
C THR A 233 -5.68 -20.85 -7.88
N LEU A 234 -6.09 -20.04 -6.91
CA LEU A 234 -5.18 -19.37 -6.00
C LEU A 234 -5.64 -19.56 -4.56
N ASP A 235 -4.66 -19.74 -3.68
CA ASP A 235 -4.87 -19.84 -2.24
C ASP A 235 -3.63 -19.33 -1.49
N PHE A 236 -3.78 -18.95 -0.23
CA PHE A 236 -2.68 -18.47 0.58
C PHE A 236 -3.00 -18.56 2.07
N TYR A 237 -1.96 -18.80 2.85
CA TYR A 237 -2.09 -18.84 4.29
C TYR A 237 -2.22 -17.43 4.88
N ARG A 238 -3.05 -17.31 5.89
CA ARG A 238 -3.23 -16.09 6.68
C ARG A 238 -2.98 -16.36 8.15
N LYS A 239 -2.29 -15.46 8.82
CA LYS A 239 -2.16 -15.51 10.28
C LYS A 239 -3.49 -15.10 10.92
N ASN A 240 -4.00 -15.87 11.89
CA ASN A 240 -5.25 -15.54 12.60
C ASN A 240 -5.23 -14.11 13.15
N ILE A 241 -4.10 -13.67 13.70
CA ILE A 241 -3.97 -12.32 14.22
C ILE A 241 -4.16 -11.23 13.15
N LEU A 242 -3.74 -11.47 11.91
CA LEU A 242 -3.96 -10.50 10.82
C LEU A 242 -5.43 -10.48 10.38
N VAL A 243 -6.11 -11.62 10.47
CA VAL A 243 -7.57 -11.68 10.24
C VAL A 243 -8.32 -10.92 11.33
N GLU A 244 -7.94 -11.08 12.60
CA GLU A 244 -8.52 -10.32 13.71
C GLU A 244 -8.28 -8.81 13.57
N ASN A 245 -7.07 -8.41 13.15
CA ASN A 245 -6.74 -7.01 12.89
C ASN A 245 -7.52 -6.44 11.69
N GLU A 246 -7.78 -7.25 10.67
CA GLU A 246 -8.67 -6.86 9.55
C GLU A 246 -10.07 -6.54 10.04
N TYR A 247 -10.66 -7.38 10.91
CA TYR A 247 -11.96 -7.08 11.53
C TYR A 247 -11.95 -5.78 12.32
N GLN A 248 -10.89 -5.53 13.11
CA GLN A 248 -10.75 -4.26 13.84
C GLN A 248 -10.62 -3.06 12.89
N LEU A 249 -9.90 -3.21 11.76
CA LEU A 249 -9.81 -2.13 10.76
C LEU A 249 -11.16 -1.86 10.11
N VAL A 250 -11.92 -2.89 9.76
CA VAL A 250 -13.28 -2.75 9.21
C VAL A 250 -14.20 -2.05 10.20
N GLU A 251 -14.14 -2.45 11.47
CA GLU A 251 -14.89 -1.80 12.55
C GLU A 251 -14.48 -0.33 12.72
N TYR A 252 -13.18 -0.04 12.70
CA TYR A 252 -12.67 1.33 12.76
C TYR A 252 -13.20 2.18 11.58
N VAL A 253 -13.16 1.66 10.37
CA VAL A 253 -13.66 2.36 9.17
C VAL A 253 -15.15 2.68 9.32
N ASN A 254 -15.96 1.71 9.73
CA ASN A 254 -17.41 1.88 9.90
C ASN A 254 -17.74 2.87 11.04
N ASN A 255 -17.07 2.75 12.19
CA ASN A 255 -17.30 3.60 13.36
C ASN A 255 -16.90 5.07 13.12
N ASN A 256 -16.00 5.32 12.17
CA ASN A 256 -15.61 6.67 11.77
C ASN A 256 -16.40 7.20 10.55
N GLY A 257 -17.48 6.52 10.13
CA GLY A 257 -18.33 6.95 9.02
C GLY A 257 -17.61 6.92 7.65
N LEU A 258 -16.55 6.11 7.53
CA LEU A 258 -15.80 5.94 6.29
C LEU A 258 -16.39 4.81 5.44
N ASP A 259 -16.18 4.89 4.13
CA ASP A 259 -16.70 3.90 3.19
C ASP A 259 -15.76 2.69 3.06
N ILE A 260 -16.14 1.56 3.66
CA ILE A 260 -15.38 0.31 3.60
C ILE A 260 -15.34 -0.27 2.18
N ILE A 261 -16.35 -0.04 1.34
CA ILE A 261 -16.37 -0.52 -0.05
C ILE A 261 -15.26 0.18 -0.82
N LYS A 262 -15.10 1.49 -0.61
CA LYS A 262 -14.02 2.28 -1.19
C LYS A 262 -12.63 1.77 -0.75
N VAL A 263 -12.45 1.44 0.53
CA VAL A 263 -11.20 0.86 1.03
C VAL A 263 -10.92 -0.48 0.33
N LYS A 264 -11.90 -1.40 0.24
CA LYS A 264 -11.75 -2.70 -0.42
C LYS A 264 -11.48 -2.56 -1.92
N LEU A 265 -12.15 -1.62 -2.59
CA LEU A 265 -11.93 -1.34 -3.99
C LEU A 265 -10.49 -0.86 -4.24
N LEU A 266 -10.02 0.12 -3.48
CA LEU A 266 -8.64 0.59 -3.57
C LEU A 266 -7.62 -0.50 -3.21
N THR A 267 -7.92 -1.37 -2.24
CA THR A 267 -7.07 -2.52 -1.89
C THR A 267 -6.92 -3.48 -3.07
N SER A 268 -7.99 -3.76 -3.80
CA SER A 268 -7.95 -4.58 -5.01
C SER A 268 -7.05 -3.95 -6.09
N LEU A 269 -7.19 -2.64 -6.29
CA LEU A 269 -6.33 -1.89 -7.21
C LEU A 269 -4.87 -1.85 -6.73
N VAL A 270 -4.60 -1.82 -5.43
CA VAL A 270 -3.23 -1.92 -4.89
C VAL A 270 -2.58 -3.22 -5.32
N TYR A 271 -3.26 -4.38 -5.21
CA TYR A 271 -2.71 -5.67 -5.66
C TYR A 271 -2.39 -5.66 -7.15
N ILE A 272 -3.32 -5.20 -7.99
CA ILE A 272 -3.12 -5.07 -9.44
C ILE A 272 -1.90 -4.18 -9.73
N ASN A 273 -1.80 -3.03 -9.05
CA ASN A 273 -0.77 -2.03 -9.29
C ASN A 273 0.64 -2.47 -8.85
N ILE A 274 0.75 -3.36 -7.86
CA ILE A 274 2.06 -3.87 -7.42
C ILE A 274 2.47 -5.15 -8.17
N ALA A 275 1.55 -5.85 -8.81
CA ALA A 275 1.82 -7.08 -9.55
C ALA A 275 3.00 -6.95 -10.55
N PRO A 276 3.09 -5.95 -11.44
CA PRO A 276 4.19 -5.82 -12.39
C PRO A 276 5.55 -5.51 -11.74
N LEU A 277 5.57 -5.13 -10.46
CA LEU A 277 6.81 -4.79 -9.72
C LEU A 277 7.49 -6.03 -9.13
N HIS A 278 6.81 -7.16 -9.12
CA HIS A 278 7.31 -8.43 -8.60
C HIS A 278 7.67 -9.40 -9.74
N HIS A 279 8.26 -10.54 -9.40
CA HIS A 279 8.57 -11.62 -10.33
C HIS A 279 7.54 -12.74 -10.23
N HIS A 280 7.38 -13.51 -11.30
CA HIS A 280 6.59 -14.74 -11.26
C HIS A 280 7.18 -15.76 -10.27
N PRO A 281 6.34 -16.57 -9.60
CA PRO A 281 4.88 -16.63 -9.73
C PRO A 281 4.12 -15.60 -8.87
N TYR A 282 4.80 -14.88 -7.95
CA TYR A 282 4.15 -13.95 -7.02
C TYR A 282 3.46 -12.79 -7.74
N SER A 283 4.01 -12.30 -8.82
CA SER A 283 3.41 -11.27 -9.66
C SER A 283 2.03 -11.71 -10.21
N GLN A 284 1.93 -12.95 -10.73
CA GLN A 284 0.65 -13.51 -11.20
C GLN A 284 -0.34 -13.70 -10.05
N PHE A 285 0.13 -14.20 -8.89
CA PHE A 285 -0.70 -14.32 -7.70
C PHE A 285 -1.33 -12.98 -7.30
N LEU A 286 -0.54 -11.91 -7.26
CA LEU A 286 -1.04 -10.57 -6.93
C LEU A 286 -2.05 -10.06 -7.96
N PHE A 287 -1.79 -10.27 -9.24
CA PHE A 287 -2.70 -9.87 -10.32
C PHE A 287 -4.05 -10.58 -10.20
N TYR A 288 -4.06 -11.91 -10.07
CA TYR A 288 -5.29 -12.68 -9.97
C TYR A 288 -6.02 -12.46 -8.64
N LEU A 289 -5.29 -12.27 -7.54
CA LEU A 289 -5.91 -11.87 -6.27
C LEU A 289 -6.59 -10.50 -6.38
N GLY A 290 -5.93 -9.54 -7.01
CA GLY A 290 -6.50 -8.21 -7.25
C GLY A 290 -7.72 -8.24 -8.15
N LYS A 291 -7.66 -8.98 -9.27
CA LYS A 291 -8.77 -9.17 -10.22
C LYS A 291 -9.97 -9.85 -9.54
N TYR A 292 -9.73 -10.93 -8.77
CA TYR A 292 -10.74 -11.65 -8.00
C TYR A 292 -11.42 -10.74 -6.96
N ASN A 293 -10.64 -10.03 -6.15
CA ASN A 293 -11.18 -9.15 -5.13
C ASN A 293 -11.93 -7.95 -5.73
N LEU A 294 -11.46 -7.41 -6.85
CA LEU A 294 -12.14 -6.35 -7.58
C LEU A 294 -13.53 -6.81 -8.06
N PHE A 295 -13.59 -7.98 -8.71
CA PHE A 295 -14.85 -8.58 -9.15
C PHE A 295 -15.82 -8.81 -7.99
N LYS A 296 -15.35 -9.40 -6.88
CA LYS A 296 -16.18 -9.59 -5.69
C LYS A 296 -16.68 -8.27 -5.11
N THR A 297 -15.81 -7.28 -4.99
CA THR A 297 -16.20 -5.96 -4.45
C THR A 297 -17.29 -5.32 -5.31
N ILE A 298 -17.20 -5.41 -6.64
CA ILE A 298 -18.20 -4.90 -7.56
C ILE A 298 -19.53 -5.70 -7.42
N THR A 299 -19.45 -7.02 -7.49
CA THR A 299 -20.65 -7.86 -7.56
C THR A 299 -21.42 -7.93 -6.25
N GLU A 300 -20.74 -7.88 -5.11
CA GLU A 300 -21.35 -7.87 -3.78
C GLU A 300 -21.94 -6.48 -3.41
N ASN A 301 -21.57 -5.43 -4.13
CA ASN A 301 -21.95 -4.02 -3.78
C ASN A 301 -22.51 -3.25 -4.99
N LYS A 302 -23.24 -3.91 -5.88
CA LYS A 302 -23.79 -3.30 -7.11
C LYS A 302 -24.64 -2.05 -6.91
N HIS A 303 -25.17 -1.84 -5.70
CA HIS A 303 -25.99 -0.67 -5.36
C HIS A 303 -25.13 0.52 -4.87
N SER A 304 -23.83 0.36 -4.70
CA SER A 304 -22.94 1.45 -4.32
C SER A 304 -22.75 2.41 -5.49
N ASN A 305 -22.71 3.71 -5.19
CA ASN A 305 -22.40 4.75 -6.18
C ASN A 305 -20.95 4.73 -6.68
N LEU A 306 -20.13 3.86 -6.14
CA LEU A 306 -18.77 3.58 -6.63
C LEU A 306 -18.76 2.79 -7.94
N PHE A 307 -19.88 2.25 -8.38
CA PHE A 307 -20.01 1.46 -9.60
C PHE A 307 -21.02 2.08 -10.58
N ILE A 308 -20.83 1.77 -11.88
CA ILE A 308 -21.69 2.26 -12.99
C ILE A 308 -22.63 1.13 -13.41
#